data_252e3ffed077ecfaf826b0fa36733fed
#
_entry.id   252e3ffed077ecfaf826b0fa36733fed
#
_cell.length_a   1.000
_cell.length_b   1.000
_cell.length_c   1.000
_cell.angle_alpha   90.00
_cell.angle_beta   90.00
_cell.angle_gamma   90.00
#
_symmetry.space_group_name_H-M   'P 1'
#
loop_
_entity.id
_entity.type
_entity.pdbx_description
1 polymer ?
#
loop_
_entity_poly.entity_id
_entity_poly.type
_entity_poly.pdbx_seq_one_letter_code
_entity_poly.pdbx_strand_id
1 'polypeptide(L)'
;MHCADISNAVKPNELCVKWASRVLEEFFNQGDRERSRGMSISPMMDRETTSVGLSQINFIEFVIAPLYVQFVAVFPALNGLLTRLIENRRYYQETYENELADMTKGDGTDRSPEKESLRARFRTLIEKHSLRRFVDESDNLMKAILSLPHTRRSSATRSFNAMLSSPSKKKTM
;
A
#
# COMPACT_ATOMS: atom_id res chain seq x y z
N MET A 1 -15.95 -3.25 13.01
CA MET A 1 -15.54 -4.54 12.43
C MET A 1 -14.94 -4.36 11.05
N HIS A 2 -15.61 -3.76 10.08
CA HIS A 2 -15.12 -3.63 8.70
C HIS A 2 -13.69 -3.06 8.57
N CYS A 3 -13.34 -1.98 9.30
CA CYS A 3 -11.96 -1.46 9.29
C CYS A 3 -10.92 -2.49 9.78
N ALA A 4 -11.29 -3.39 10.69
CA ALA A 4 -10.37 -4.42 11.17
C ALA A 4 -10.16 -5.52 10.10
N ASP A 5 -11.22 -5.91 9.40
CA ASP A 5 -11.20 -6.99 8.42
C ASP A 5 -10.29 -6.65 7.23
N ILE A 6 -10.30 -5.40 6.76
CA ILE A 6 -9.50 -4.93 5.63
C ILE A 6 -8.28 -4.11 6.07
N SER A 7 -7.77 -4.34 7.29
CA SER A 7 -6.69 -3.53 7.88
C SER A 7 -5.29 -3.85 7.34
N ASN A 8 -5.13 -4.79 6.44
CA ASN A 8 -3.81 -5.19 5.91
C ASN A 8 -3.03 -4.01 5.33
N ALA A 9 -3.68 -3.12 4.60
CA ALA A 9 -3.03 -1.98 3.94
C ALA A 9 -2.56 -0.87 4.91
N VAL A 10 -2.98 -0.89 6.17
CA VAL A 10 -2.55 0.05 7.22
C VAL A 10 -1.64 -0.62 8.26
N LYS A 11 -1.22 -1.86 8.03
CA LYS A 11 -0.22 -2.57 8.86
C LYS A 11 1.20 -2.16 8.45
N PRO A 12 2.22 -2.46 9.30
CA PRO A 12 3.62 -2.38 8.86
C PRO A 12 3.83 -3.09 7.53
N ASN A 13 4.69 -2.55 6.67
CA ASN A 13 4.86 -3.01 5.28
C ASN A 13 5.07 -4.52 5.16
N GLU A 14 5.93 -5.12 6.00
CA GLU A 14 6.18 -6.56 5.99
C GLU A 14 4.90 -7.40 6.19
N LEU A 15 4.01 -6.95 7.09
CA LEU A 15 2.73 -7.61 7.32
C LEU A 15 1.73 -7.31 6.21
N CYS A 16 1.73 -6.08 5.69
CA CYS A 16 0.90 -5.69 4.56
C CYS A 16 1.17 -6.61 3.36
N VAL A 17 2.44 -6.76 2.99
CA VAL A 17 2.88 -7.61 1.87
C VAL A 17 2.51 -9.08 2.08
N LYS A 18 2.76 -9.62 3.28
CA LYS A 18 2.38 -11.01 3.60
C LYS A 18 0.88 -11.28 3.46
N TRP A 19 0.05 -10.36 3.94
CA TRP A 19 -1.40 -10.49 3.82
C TRP A 19 -1.86 -10.35 2.38
N ALA A 20 -1.34 -9.35 1.65
CA ALA A 20 -1.66 -9.16 0.24
C ALA A 20 -1.33 -10.39 -0.59
N SER A 21 -0.14 -10.99 -0.39
CA SER A 21 0.26 -12.22 -1.08
C SER A 21 -0.72 -13.38 -0.82
N ARG A 22 -1.18 -13.54 0.42
CA ARG A 22 -2.13 -14.62 0.77
C ARG A 22 -3.50 -14.41 0.13
N VAL A 23 -4.00 -13.17 0.16
CA VAL A 23 -5.29 -12.84 -0.46
C VAL A 23 -5.23 -12.99 -1.98
N LEU A 24 -4.15 -12.55 -2.62
CA LEU A 24 -3.96 -12.72 -4.05
C LEU A 24 -3.82 -14.19 -4.44
N GLU A 25 -3.12 -15.00 -3.64
CA GLU A 25 -3.03 -16.44 -3.89
C GLU A 25 -4.41 -17.11 -3.79
N GLU A 26 -5.26 -16.68 -2.86
CA GLU A 26 -6.65 -17.16 -2.77
C GLU A 26 -7.45 -16.79 -4.02
N PHE A 27 -7.31 -15.54 -4.51
CA PHE A 27 -7.95 -15.09 -5.75
C PHE A 27 -7.45 -15.86 -6.97
N PHE A 28 -6.15 -16.05 -7.09
CA PHE A 28 -5.55 -16.83 -8.19
C PHE A 28 -6.00 -18.29 -8.17
N ASN A 29 -6.09 -18.92 -7.01
CA ASN A 29 -6.63 -20.25 -6.86
C ASN A 29 -8.11 -20.34 -7.26
N GLN A 30 -8.89 -19.28 -7.09
CA GLN A 30 -10.24 -19.20 -7.63
C GLN A 30 -10.21 -19.11 -9.15
N GLY A 31 -9.42 -18.21 -9.74
CA GLY A 31 -9.28 -18.08 -11.19
C GLY A 31 -8.83 -19.36 -11.86
N ASP A 32 -7.88 -20.09 -11.25
CA ASP A 32 -7.43 -21.39 -11.75
C ASP A 32 -8.56 -22.45 -11.77
N ARG A 33 -9.44 -22.43 -10.75
CA ARG A 33 -10.63 -23.29 -10.71
C ARG A 33 -11.68 -22.90 -11.75
N GLU A 34 -11.90 -21.60 -11.96
CA GLU A 34 -12.79 -21.07 -13.01
C GLU A 34 -12.29 -21.50 -14.39
N ARG A 35 -10.98 -21.32 -14.67
CA ARG A 35 -10.32 -21.76 -15.91
C ARG A 35 -10.47 -23.27 -16.13
N SER A 36 -10.24 -24.08 -15.11
CA SER A 36 -10.34 -25.55 -15.20
C SER A 36 -11.74 -26.06 -15.50
N ARG A 37 -12.77 -25.26 -15.22
CA ARG A 37 -14.18 -25.56 -15.49
C ARG A 37 -14.69 -24.94 -16.79
N GLY A 38 -13.82 -24.32 -17.59
CA GLY A 38 -14.19 -23.64 -18.82
C GLY A 38 -15.03 -22.37 -18.60
N MET A 39 -14.99 -21.79 -17.39
CA MET A 39 -15.66 -20.53 -17.05
C MET A 39 -14.76 -19.34 -17.42
N SER A 40 -15.36 -18.16 -17.64
CA SER A 40 -14.61 -16.93 -17.71
C SER A 40 -13.99 -16.61 -16.36
N ILE A 41 -12.71 -16.26 -16.36
CA ILE A 41 -11.99 -15.91 -15.12
C ILE A 41 -12.50 -14.57 -14.59
N SER A 42 -12.83 -14.53 -13.31
CA SER A 42 -13.27 -13.30 -12.63
C SER A 42 -12.19 -12.22 -12.65
N PRO A 43 -12.55 -10.93 -12.71
CA PRO A 43 -11.58 -9.83 -12.71
C PRO A 43 -10.59 -9.92 -11.53
N MET A 44 -9.31 -9.66 -11.78
CA MET A 44 -8.18 -9.75 -10.85
C MET A 44 -7.85 -11.16 -10.32
N MET A 45 -8.48 -12.20 -10.85
CA MET A 45 -8.23 -13.59 -10.43
C MET A 45 -7.36 -14.38 -11.42
N ASP A 46 -6.94 -13.77 -12.50
CA ASP A 46 -6.02 -14.38 -13.45
C ASP A 46 -4.57 -14.11 -13.04
N ARG A 47 -3.88 -15.15 -12.63
CA ARG A 47 -2.48 -15.13 -12.20
C ARG A 47 -1.50 -14.72 -13.32
N GLU A 48 -1.88 -14.90 -14.60
CA GLU A 48 -1.02 -14.61 -15.74
C GLU A 48 -1.08 -13.12 -16.15
N THR A 49 -2.22 -12.46 -15.90
CA THR A 49 -2.47 -11.11 -16.39
C THR A 49 -2.61 -10.07 -15.29
N THR A 50 -2.79 -10.50 -14.03
CA THR A 50 -3.03 -9.58 -12.93
C THR A 50 -1.71 -9.02 -12.37
N SER A 51 -1.53 -7.70 -12.45
CA SER A 51 -0.45 -6.99 -11.76
C SER A 51 -0.73 -6.93 -10.27
N VAL A 52 0.23 -7.39 -9.46
CA VAL A 52 0.16 -7.32 -7.99
C VAL A 52 0.20 -5.87 -7.53
N GLY A 53 1.14 -5.07 -8.07
CA GLY A 53 1.30 -3.67 -7.71
C GLY A 53 0.02 -2.86 -7.98
N LEU A 54 -0.52 -2.96 -9.20
CA LEU A 54 -1.73 -2.23 -9.59
C LEU A 54 -2.96 -2.67 -8.79
N SER A 55 -3.12 -3.96 -8.51
CA SER A 55 -4.22 -4.48 -7.69
C SER A 55 -4.23 -3.87 -6.29
N GLN A 56 -3.07 -3.82 -5.64
CA GLN A 56 -2.95 -3.26 -4.30
C GLN A 56 -3.09 -1.73 -4.30
N ILE A 57 -2.58 -1.03 -5.32
CA ILE A 57 -2.81 0.41 -5.51
C ILE A 57 -4.31 0.70 -5.57
N ASN A 58 -5.04 0.00 -6.41
CA ASN A 58 -6.48 0.18 -6.58
C ASN A 58 -7.24 -0.11 -5.28
N PHE A 59 -6.88 -1.19 -4.58
CA PHE A 59 -7.47 -1.51 -3.28
C PHE A 59 -7.24 -0.39 -2.26
N ILE A 60 -6.02 0.13 -2.16
CA ILE A 60 -5.69 1.22 -1.24
C ILE A 60 -6.46 2.50 -1.61
N GLU A 61 -6.45 2.91 -2.88
CA GLU A 61 -7.02 4.19 -3.30
C GLU A 61 -8.55 4.20 -3.27
N PHE A 62 -9.20 3.12 -3.70
CA PHE A 62 -10.66 3.10 -3.87
C PHE A 62 -11.40 2.54 -2.66
N VAL A 63 -10.76 1.69 -1.85
CA VAL A 63 -11.43 1.04 -0.72
C VAL A 63 -10.88 1.54 0.62
N ILE A 64 -9.57 1.45 0.82
CA ILE A 64 -8.97 1.68 2.14
C ILE A 64 -8.87 3.16 2.49
N ALA A 65 -8.36 4.00 1.58
CA ALA A 65 -8.13 5.41 1.87
C ALA A 65 -9.43 6.15 2.23
N PRO A 66 -10.55 6.04 1.47
CA PRO A 66 -11.80 6.69 1.85
C PRO A 66 -12.31 6.28 3.23
N LEU A 67 -12.22 4.98 3.55
CA LEU A 67 -12.68 4.45 4.83
C LEU A 67 -11.81 4.93 5.99
N TYR A 68 -10.48 4.79 5.86
CA TYR A 68 -9.56 5.13 6.95
C TYR A 68 -9.43 6.61 7.21
N VAL A 69 -9.60 7.47 6.19
CA VAL A 69 -9.69 8.91 6.38
C VAL A 69 -10.87 9.27 7.28
N GLN A 70 -12.04 8.71 7.03
CA GLN A 70 -13.21 8.94 7.89
C GLN A 70 -13.04 8.32 9.27
N PHE A 71 -12.46 7.13 9.34
CA PHE A 71 -12.20 6.47 10.61
C PHE A 71 -11.26 7.27 11.51
N VAL A 72 -10.18 7.82 10.95
CA VAL A 72 -9.22 8.66 11.68
C VAL A 72 -9.82 10.03 12.02
N ALA A 73 -10.73 10.56 11.19
CA ALA A 73 -11.46 11.79 11.53
C ALA A 73 -12.28 11.62 12.83
N VAL A 74 -12.87 10.45 13.04
CA VAL A 74 -13.61 10.11 14.29
C VAL A 74 -12.64 9.76 15.43
N PHE A 75 -11.52 9.09 15.13
CA PHE A 75 -10.52 8.64 16.11
C PHE A 75 -9.12 9.21 15.81
N PRO A 76 -8.86 10.51 16.07
CA PRO A 76 -7.60 11.16 15.69
C PRO A 76 -6.34 10.55 16.31
N ALA A 77 -6.48 9.82 17.42
CA ALA A 77 -5.38 9.09 18.05
C ALA A 77 -4.78 7.97 17.14
N LEU A 78 -5.51 7.58 16.07
CA LEU A 78 -5.12 6.54 15.13
C LEU A 78 -4.52 7.10 13.83
N ASN A 79 -4.10 8.36 13.82
CA ASN A 79 -3.55 9.04 12.63
C ASN A 79 -2.33 8.32 12.01
N GLY A 80 -1.52 7.62 12.82
CA GLY A 80 -0.42 6.80 12.33
C GLY A 80 -0.81 5.70 11.34
N LEU A 81 -2.10 5.31 11.27
CA LEU A 81 -2.60 4.39 10.26
C LEU A 81 -2.58 5.00 8.85
N LEU A 82 -2.82 6.32 8.73
CA LEU A 82 -2.75 7.02 7.45
C LEU A 82 -1.31 7.17 6.96
N THR A 83 -0.34 7.36 7.84
CA THR A 83 1.09 7.37 7.49
C THR A 83 1.48 6.02 6.88
N ARG A 84 1.09 4.91 7.51
CA ARG A 84 1.34 3.56 6.98
C ARG A 84 0.65 3.28 5.66
N LEU A 85 -0.59 3.74 5.52
CA LEU A 85 -1.33 3.62 4.27
C LEU A 85 -0.56 4.27 3.12
N ILE A 86 0.00 5.47 3.34
CA ILE A 86 0.80 6.20 2.35
C ILE A 86 2.09 5.45 2.04
N GLU A 87 2.79 4.92 3.05
CA GLU A 87 4.00 4.13 2.87
C GLU A 87 3.75 2.88 2.04
N ASN A 88 2.70 2.13 2.38
CA ASN A 88 2.30 0.92 1.64
C ASN A 88 1.86 1.25 0.22
N ARG A 89 1.14 2.36 0.02
CA ARG A 89 0.76 2.83 -1.32
C ARG A 89 1.98 3.13 -2.19
N ARG A 90 3.02 3.78 -1.63
CA ARG A 90 4.28 4.06 -2.33
C ARG A 90 5.02 2.78 -2.67
N TYR A 91 5.14 1.86 -1.72
CA TYR A 91 5.75 0.55 -1.96
C TYR A 91 5.12 -0.17 -3.16
N TYR A 92 3.79 -0.21 -3.25
CA TYR A 92 3.11 -0.84 -4.37
C TYR A 92 3.24 -0.05 -5.68
N GLN A 93 3.40 1.27 -5.62
CA GLN A 93 3.75 2.04 -6.82
C GLN A 93 5.12 1.64 -7.36
N GLU A 94 6.13 1.55 -6.51
CA GLU A 94 7.47 1.09 -6.90
C GLU A 94 7.41 -0.35 -7.45
N THR A 95 6.65 -1.22 -6.81
CA THR A 95 6.42 -2.59 -7.30
C THR A 95 5.85 -2.57 -8.71
N TYR A 96 4.80 -1.80 -8.96
CA TYR A 96 4.17 -1.71 -10.29
C TYR A 96 5.09 -1.04 -11.32
N GLU A 97 5.83 -0.01 -10.95
CA GLU A 97 6.79 0.62 -11.85
C GLU A 97 7.92 -0.36 -12.28
N ASN A 98 8.30 -1.29 -11.41
CA ASN A 98 9.23 -2.37 -11.73
C ASN A 98 8.59 -3.42 -12.65
N GLU A 99 7.35 -3.84 -12.38
CA GLU A 99 6.58 -4.73 -13.26
C GLU A 99 6.48 -4.15 -14.68
N LEU A 100 6.17 -2.84 -14.80
CA LEU A 100 6.13 -2.15 -16.10
C LEU A 100 7.49 -2.10 -16.78
N ALA A 101 8.58 -1.89 -16.03
CA ALA A 101 9.92 -1.87 -16.58
C ALA A 101 10.34 -3.23 -17.15
N ASP A 102 9.95 -4.32 -16.49
CA ASP A 102 10.21 -5.67 -16.96
C ASP A 102 9.39 -6.00 -18.23
N MET A 103 8.14 -5.57 -18.29
CA MET A 103 7.31 -5.68 -19.51
C MET A 103 7.91 -4.89 -20.68
N THR A 104 8.39 -3.67 -20.43
CA THR A 104 9.01 -2.83 -21.48
C THR A 104 10.26 -3.48 -22.10
N LYS A 105 11.04 -4.20 -21.31
CA LYS A 105 12.20 -4.94 -21.82
C LYS A 105 11.80 -6.04 -22.81
N GLY A 106 10.59 -6.59 -22.67
CA GLY A 106 10.08 -7.66 -23.52
C GLY A 106 9.44 -7.16 -24.82
N ASP A 107 8.70 -6.04 -24.78
CA ASP A 107 7.88 -5.55 -25.90
C ASP A 107 8.30 -4.18 -26.46
N GLY A 108 9.25 -3.49 -25.82
CA GLY A 108 9.73 -2.16 -26.24
C GLY A 108 8.73 -1.02 -26.12
N THR A 109 7.56 -1.24 -25.48
CA THR A 109 6.48 -0.25 -25.37
C THR A 109 6.85 0.83 -24.34
N ASP A 110 6.70 2.12 -24.68
CA ASP A 110 6.85 3.21 -23.71
C ASP A 110 5.66 3.23 -22.74
N ARG A 111 5.93 2.95 -21.47
CA ARG A 111 4.94 2.96 -20.37
C ARG A 111 5.06 4.16 -19.42
N SER A 112 5.79 5.19 -19.86
CA SER A 112 5.90 6.44 -19.09
C SER A 112 4.54 7.10 -18.83
N PRO A 113 3.57 7.11 -19.77
CA PRO A 113 2.24 7.66 -19.52
C PRO A 113 1.47 6.93 -18.40
N GLU A 114 1.60 5.61 -18.30
CA GLU A 114 0.95 4.82 -17.24
C GLU A 114 1.50 5.17 -15.86
N LYS A 115 2.83 5.31 -15.73
CA LYS A 115 3.50 5.73 -14.50
C LYS A 115 3.06 7.13 -14.07
N GLU A 116 3.00 8.08 -14.99
CA GLU A 116 2.59 9.45 -14.69
C GLU A 116 1.10 9.52 -14.32
N SER A 117 0.23 8.75 -14.97
CA SER A 117 -1.18 8.64 -14.61
C SER A 117 -1.36 8.18 -13.16
N LEU A 118 -0.60 7.18 -12.71
CA LEU A 118 -0.66 6.70 -11.31
C LEU A 118 -0.12 7.72 -10.31
N ARG A 119 0.93 8.45 -10.67
CA ARG A 119 1.46 9.54 -9.84
C ARG A 119 0.45 10.68 -9.72
N ALA A 120 -0.24 11.02 -10.81
CA ALA A 120 -1.32 12.01 -10.81
C ALA A 120 -2.49 11.56 -9.92
N ARG A 121 -2.92 10.31 -10.02
CA ARG A 121 -3.96 9.74 -9.13
C ARG A 121 -3.57 9.85 -7.66
N PHE A 122 -2.32 9.54 -7.32
CA PHE A 122 -1.84 9.65 -5.95
C PHE A 122 -1.83 11.10 -5.45
N ARG A 123 -1.42 12.07 -6.27
CA ARG A 123 -1.53 13.50 -5.95
C ARG A 123 -2.98 13.89 -5.65
N THR A 124 -3.90 13.50 -6.53
CA THR A 124 -5.34 13.75 -6.34
C THR A 124 -5.88 13.12 -5.05
N LEU A 125 -5.46 11.91 -4.70
CA LEU A 125 -5.84 11.26 -3.44
C LEU A 125 -5.38 12.08 -2.22
N ILE A 126 -4.12 12.54 -2.24
CA ILE A 126 -3.53 13.35 -1.16
C ILE A 126 -4.30 14.66 -1.00
N GLU A 127 -4.60 15.35 -2.08
CA GLU A 127 -5.34 16.61 -2.07
C GLU A 127 -6.78 16.42 -1.60
N LYS A 128 -7.50 15.47 -2.21
CA LYS A 128 -8.91 15.18 -1.90
C LYS A 128 -9.13 14.85 -0.42
N HIS A 129 -8.21 14.16 0.21
CA HIS A 129 -8.34 13.72 1.59
C HIS A 129 -7.46 14.49 2.58
N SER A 130 -6.85 15.61 2.14
CA SER A 130 -5.98 16.46 2.98
C SER A 130 -4.85 15.67 3.66
N LEU A 131 -4.28 14.69 2.95
CA LEU A 131 -3.27 13.77 3.49
C LEU A 131 -1.85 14.35 3.47
N ARG A 132 -1.64 15.60 3.04
CA ARG A 132 -0.32 16.19 2.85
C ARG A 132 0.58 16.07 4.07
N ARG A 133 0.05 16.35 5.26
CA ARG A 133 0.82 16.25 6.51
C ARG A 133 1.38 14.84 6.75
N PHE A 134 0.63 13.79 6.42
CA PHE A 134 1.06 12.39 6.59
C PHE A 134 2.13 12.00 5.57
N VAL A 135 2.10 12.60 4.38
CA VAL A 135 3.15 12.47 3.37
C VAL A 135 4.43 13.08 3.90
N ASP A 136 4.36 14.31 4.43
CA ASP A 136 5.52 15.02 4.95
C ASP A 136 6.12 14.31 6.18
N GLU A 137 5.29 13.77 7.07
CA GLU A 137 5.71 12.91 8.20
C GLU A 137 6.45 11.66 7.71
N SER A 138 5.88 10.93 6.73
CA SER A 138 6.50 9.77 6.11
C SER A 138 7.84 10.10 5.46
N ASP A 139 7.94 11.21 4.72
CA ASP A 139 9.17 11.64 4.05
C ASP A 139 10.27 12.02 5.04
N ASN A 140 9.93 12.77 6.08
CA ASN A 140 10.88 13.17 7.12
C ASN A 140 11.46 11.96 7.84
N LEU A 141 10.62 11.00 8.12
CA LEU A 141 10.99 9.78 8.79
C LEU A 141 11.85 8.88 7.90
N MET A 142 11.50 8.71 6.63
CA MET A 142 12.32 7.96 5.68
C MET A 142 13.72 8.61 5.56
N LYS A 143 13.81 9.93 5.49
CA LYS A 143 15.09 10.65 5.49
C LYS A 143 15.90 10.38 6.77
N ALA A 144 15.25 10.39 7.93
CA ALA A 144 15.89 10.09 9.20
C ALA A 144 16.43 8.65 9.25
N ILE A 145 15.68 7.66 8.77
CA ILE A 145 16.13 6.26 8.69
C ILE A 145 17.31 6.11 7.72
N LEU A 146 17.24 6.75 6.57
CA LEU A 146 18.32 6.69 5.56
C LEU A 146 19.61 7.38 6.00
N SER A 147 19.54 8.34 6.93
CA SER A 147 20.71 8.99 7.52
C SER A 147 21.42 8.15 8.57
N LEU A 148 20.80 7.05 9.05
CA LEU A 148 21.44 6.17 10.02
C LEU A 148 22.52 5.29 9.38
N PRO A 149 23.59 4.95 10.14
CA PRO A 149 24.59 3.95 9.72
C PRO A 149 23.91 2.62 9.36
N HIS A 150 24.43 1.92 8.35
CA HIS A 150 23.84 0.70 7.78
C HIS A 150 23.47 -0.36 8.83
N THR A 151 24.27 -0.49 9.88
CA THR A 151 24.05 -1.43 11.01
C THR A 151 22.83 -1.08 11.87
N ARG A 152 22.36 0.17 11.85
CA ARG A 152 21.21 0.63 12.64
C ARG A 152 19.90 0.74 11.81
N ARG A 153 19.97 0.72 10.49
CA ARG A 153 18.79 0.84 9.61
C ARG A 153 17.76 -0.26 9.86
N SER A 154 18.20 -1.49 9.95
CA SER A 154 17.32 -2.65 10.16
C SER A 154 16.63 -2.66 11.54
N SER A 155 17.32 -2.16 12.58
CA SER A 155 16.71 -2.02 13.91
C SER A 155 15.80 -0.79 14.01
N ALA A 156 16.16 0.32 13.35
CA ALA A 156 15.36 1.53 13.33
C ALA A 156 14.02 1.32 12.60
N THR A 157 14.02 0.60 11.48
CA THR A 157 12.79 0.24 10.77
C THR A 157 11.88 -0.63 11.63
N ARG A 158 12.44 -1.56 12.41
CA ARG A 158 11.67 -2.39 13.37
C ARG A 158 11.15 -1.55 14.55
N SER A 159 11.97 -0.70 15.16
CA SER A 159 11.55 0.19 16.26
C SER A 159 10.52 1.21 15.82
N PHE A 160 10.63 1.72 14.60
CA PHE A 160 9.67 2.61 14.00
C PHE A 160 8.31 1.94 13.81
N ASN A 161 8.27 0.77 13.24
CA ASN A 161 7.05 -0.02 13.11
C ASN A 161 6.40 -0.33 14.47
N ALA A 162 7.21 -0.52 15.53
CA ALA A 162 6.73 -0.69 16.89
C ALA A 162 6.20 0.61 17.51
N MET A 163 6.82 1.76 17.24
CA MET A 163 6.42 3.06 17.76
C MET A 163 5.09 3.53 17.17
N LEU A 164 4.84 3.26 15.88
CA LEU A 164 3.54 3.49 15.24
C LEU A 164 2.45 2.54 15.74
N SER A 165 2.81 1.43 16.41
CA SER A 165 1.85 0.49 17.00
C SER A 165 1.49 0.82 18.46
N SER A 166 2.20 1.74 19.11
CA SER A 166 1.93 2.13 20.49
C SER A 166 0.86 3.21 20.54
N PRO A 167 -0.21 3.06 21.37
CA PRO A 167 -1.17 4.13 21.58
C PRO A 167 -0.47 5.33 22.22
N SER A 168 -0.68 6.51 21.64
CA SER A 168 -0.18 7.78 22.19
C SER A 168 -0.57 7.90 23.68
N LYS A 169 0.41 7.87 24.56
CA LYS A 169 0.17 8.19 25.99
C LYS A 169 -0.30 9.65 26.05
N LYS A 170 -1.60 9.85 26.30
CA LYS A 170 -2.11 11.16 26.71
C LYS A 170 -1.31 11.61 27.93
N LYS A 171 -0.57 12.70 27.80
CA LYS A 171 -0.21 13.50 28.99
C LYS A 171 -1.51 14.05 29.55
N THR A 172 -1.99 13.44 30.62
CA THR A 172 -2.95 14.05 31.53
C THR A 172 -2.23 15.21 32.23
N MET A 173 -2.64 16.41 31.95
CA MET A 173 -2.59 17.54 32.89
C MET A 173 -3.90 17.63 33.61
#